data_74bc89bd4195a7164efeaca320811dd3
#
_entry.id   74bc89bd4195a7164efeaca320811dd3
#
_cell.length_a   1.000
_cell.length_b   1.000
_cell.length_c   1.000
_cell.angle_alpha   90.00
_cell.angle_beta   90.00
_cell.angle_gamma   90.00
#
_symmetry.space_group_name_H-M   'P 1'
#
loop_
_entity.id
_entity.type
_entity.pdbx_description
1 polymer ?
#
loop_
_entity_poly.entity_id
_entity_poly.type
_entity_poly.pdbx_seq_one_letter_code
_entity_poly.pdbx_strand_id
1 'polypeptide(L)'
;MTKKFLALALGAMLVGILFVSCEKENNTANTIVEQNDSIPAHNPETMGFDSIGASMACFSVDDFRQVRFSRGNLQYQASTDTWRFAEHQYECIGNANANISAAYNGWIDLFGWGTSGWNSGANAYQPWSSSITASDYYIAGDENNSFTGSYVNADWGVYNAIVQGGNRAGLWRTLTAEEWQYIFSHRDNAEQLYGFATIDGKYHGVVILPDNWALPENICFTSGTQGWTINQFSLEQWARMEEAGAIFLPAAGLRNGNFVSKINEEGLYWTSSTYYNFGKNISFRENMINPRNVHERNYGFSVRLVLR
;
A
#
# COMPACT_ATOMS: atom_id res chain seq x y z
N MET A 1 38.09 -56.96 -5.13
CA MET A 1 37.72 -56.84 -3.71
C MET A 1 37.97 -55.42 -3.28
N THR A 2 36.96 -54.55 -3.23
CA THR A 2 37.12 -53.13 -2.89
C THR A 2 36.06 -52.78 -1.83
N LYS A 3 36.54 -52.45 -0.62
CA LYS A 3 35.72 -52.09 0.51
C LYS A 3 35.18 -50.67 0.36
N LYS A 4 33.84 -50.51 0.49
CA LYS A 4 33.17 -49.21 0.63
C LYS A 4 33.31 -48.71 2.06
N PHE A 5 33.78 -47.50 2.22
CA PHE A 5 33.67 -46.72 3.45
C PHE A 5 32.46 -45.79 3.37
N LEU A 6 31.56 -45.93 4.33
CA LEU A 6 30.39 -45.10 4.54
C LEU A 6 30.79 -43.98 5.48
N ALA A 7 30.80 -42.70 5.02
CA ALA A 7 31.00 -41.58 5.86
C ALA A 7 29.64 -40.93 6.21
N LEU A 8 29.34 -40.95 7.51
CA LEU A 8 28.14 -40.30 8.06
C LEU A 8 28.48 -38.81 8.28
N ALA A 9 27.87 -37.90 7.55
CA ALA A 9 27.99 -36.48 7.78
C ALA A 9 26.79 -36.01 8.63
N LEU A 10 27.08 -35.56 9.86
CA LEU A 10 26.14 -34.83 10.70
C LEU A 10 25.91 -33.45 10.06
N GLY A 11 24.70 -33.17 9.60
CA GLY A 11 24.31 -31.84 9.17
C GLY A 11 23.94 -30.95 10.35
N ALA A 12 24.74 -29.94 10.60
CA ALA A 12 24.36 -28.84 11.48
C ALA A 12 23.39 -27.92 10.72
N MET A 13 22.17 -27.78 11.21
CA MET A 13 21.15 -26.89 10.67
C MET A 13 21.50 -25.46 11.11
N LEU A 14 22.14 -24.67 10.23
CA LEU A 14 22.30 -23.24 10.41
C LEU A 14 21.00 -22.57 9.95
N VAL A 15 20.25 -22.03 10.88
CA VAL A 15 19.14 -21.11 10.57
C VAL A 15 19.76 -19.77 10.15
N GLY A 16 19.90 -19.57 8.85
CA GLY A 16 20.28 -18.28 8.29
C GLY A 16 19.07 -17.35 8.26
N ILE A 17 19.15 -16.24 8.96
CA ILE A 17 18.19 -15.14 8.86
C ILE A 17 18.47 -14.42 7.54
N LEU A 18 17.61 -14.59 6.57
CA LEU A 18 17.66 -13.88 5.29
C LEU A 18 17.05 -12.48 5.47
N PHE A 19 17.88 -11.45 5.33
CA PHE A 19 17.40 -10.11 5.05
C PHE A 19 16.89 -10.09 3.61
N VAL A 20 15.58 -9.92 3.43
CA VAL A 20 14.99 -9.85 2.09
C VAL A 20 15.17 -8.41 1.58
N SER A 21 16.20 -8.20 0.75
CA SER A 21 16.29 -7.03 -0.12
C SER A 21 15.32 -7.22 -1.28
N CYS A 22 14.57 -6.19 -1.62
CA CYS A 22 13.70 -6.19 -2.80
C CYS A 22 14.45 -5.91 -4.11
N GLU A 23 15.71 -6.24 -4.19
CA GLU A 23 16.49 -6.20 -5.44
C GLU A 23 16.54 -7.60 -6.08
N LYS A 24 16.24 -7.70 -7.36
CA LYS A 24 16.46 -8.93 -8.13
C LYS A 24 17.96 -9.20 -8.17
N GLU A 25 18.41 -10.28 -7.56
CA GLU A 25 19.83 -10.63 -7.47
C GLU A 25 20.49 -10.70 -8.85
N ASN A 26 21.39 -9.77 -9.11
CA ASN A 26 22.48 -9.98 -10.06
C ASN A 26 23.70 -10.44 -9.26
N ASN A 27 24.11 -11.68 -9.44
CA ASN A 27 25.25 -12.30 -8.77
C ASN A 27 26.54 -11.50 -8.96
N THR A 28 26.92 -10.72 -7.95
CA THR A 28 28.30 -10.29 -7.73
C THR A 28 28.55 -10.28 -6.22
N ALA A 29 29.51 -11.11 -5.80
CA ALA A 29 29.90 -11.29 -4.42
C ALA A 29 30.40 -9.97 -3.80
N ASN A 30 29.78 -9.52 -2.71
CA ASN A 30 30.31 -8.47 -1.85
C ASN A 30 30.25 -8.88 -0.38
N THR A 31 31.34 -8.60 0.29
CA THR A 31 31.73 -8.96 1.66
C THR A 31 30.74 -8.38 2.69
N ILE A 32 30.22 -9.25 3.57
CA ILE A 32 29.29 -8.92 4.65
C ILE A 32 30.07 -8.34 5.84
N VAL A 33 29.67 -7.16 6.31
CA VAL A 33 30.07 -6.62 7.61
C VAL A 33 28.96 -6.96 8.61
N GLU A 34 29.25 -7.81 9.60
CA GLU A 34 28.33 -8.15 10.69
C GLU A 34 28.15 -6.95 11.62
N GLN A 35 26.93 -6.39 11.67
CA GLN A 35 26.47 -5.56 12.78
C GLN A 35 25.53 -6.38 13.66
N ASN A 36 25.93 -6.53 14.91
CA ASN A 36 25.20 -7.25 15.94
C ASN A 36 24.14 -6.33 16.57
N ASP A 37 22.96 -6.29 15.99
CA ASP A 37 21.80 -5.61 16.58
C ASP A 37 20.87 -6.64 17.22
N SER A 38 20.68 -6.49 18.53
CA SER A 38 19.75 -7.29 19.35
C SER A 38 18.33 -7.17 18.79
N ILE A 39 17.74 -8.29 18.37
CA ILE A 39 16.37 -8.39 17.85
C ILE A 39 15.39 -7.98 18.96
N PRO A 40 14.53 -6.94 18.76
CA PRO A 40 13.46 -6.63 19.70
C PRO A 40 12.46 -7.78 19.76
N ALA A 41 11.87 -8.02 20.93
CA ALA A 41 10.86 -9.03 21.15
C ALA A 41 9.70 -8.89 20.14
N HIS A 42 9.35 -9.96 19.47
CA HIS A 42 8.31 -10.04 18.46
C HIS A 42 6.96 -9.62 19.08
N ASN A 43 6.38 -8.53 18.59
CA ASN A 43 5.03 -8.12 18.96
C ASN A 43 4.06 -8.79 17.98
N PRO A 44 3.09 -9.61 18.43
CA PRO A 44 2.16 -10.31 17.53
C PRO A 44 1.31 -9.37 16.66
N GLU A 45 1.20 -8.09 17.01
CA GLU A 45 0.44 -7.08 16.24
C GLU A 45 1.16 -6.57 14.97
N THR A 46 2.42 -7.01 14.72
CA THR A 46 3.22 -6.58 13.56
C THR A 46 3.62 -7.72 12.64
N MET A 47 2.97 -8.89 12.75
CA MET A 47 3.28 -10.03 11.90
C MET A 47 3.12 -9.66 10.42
N GLY A 48 4.13 -9.98 9.61
CA GLY A 48 4.17 -9.63 8.18
C GLY A 48 4.75 -8.25 7.85
N PHE A 49 5.05 -7.40 8.85
CA PHE A 49 5.66 -6.06 8.66
C PHE A 49 6.92 -5.89 9.51
N ASP A 50 7.86 -5.07 9.02
CA ASP A 50 9.04 -4.70 9.79
C ASP A 50 8.76 -3.56 10.79
N SER A 51 9.80 -3.13 11.52
CA SER A 51 9.70 -2.10 12.57
C SER A 51 9.27 -0.71 12.07
N ILE A 52 9.36 -0.46 10.76
CA ILE A 52 8.88 0.77 10.11
C ILE A 52 7.56 0.57 9.38
N GLY A 53 6.89 -0.58 9.56
CA GLY A 53 5.60 -0.87 8.96
C GLY A 53 5.64 -1.15 7.46
N ALA A 54 6.78 -1.58 6.92
CA ALA A 54 6.87 -2.07 5.55
C ALA A 54 6.66 -3.59 5.50
N SER A 55 5.85 -4.07 4.56
CA SER A 55 5.65 -5.50 4.33
C SER A 55 6.99 -6.23 4.25
N MET A 56 7.10 -7.40 4.86
CA MET A 56 8.26 -8.27 4.71
C MET A 56 8.34 -8.90 3.31
N ALA A 57 7.23 -8.95 2.61
CA ALA A 57 7.12 -9.49 1.26
C ALA A 57 7.29 -8.41 0.19
N CYS A 58 7.75 -8.82 -0.99
CA CYS A 58 8.05 -7.96 -2.13
C CYS A 58 7.07 -8.17 -3.28
N PHE A 59 6.85 -7.09 -4.04
CA PHE A 59 5.90 -7.01 -5.16
C PHE A 59 6.59 -6.38 -6.36
N SER A 60 6.71 -7.09 -7.47
CA SER A 60 7.29 -6.55 -8.70
C SER A 60 6.42 -5.43 -9.27
N VAL A 61 7.06 -4.32 -9.61
CA VAL A 61 6.44 -3.11 -10.19
C VAL A 61 6.96 -2.80 -11.59
N ASP A 62 8.00 -3.47 -12.00
CA ASP A 62 8.50 -3.61 -13.38
C ASP A 62 9.43 -4.85 -13.47
N ASP A 63 10.12 -5.02 -14.60
CA ASP A 63 10.98 -6.19 -14.85
C ASP A 63 12.20 -6.27 -13.90
N PHE A 64 12.57 -5.16 -13.25
CA PHE A 64 13.81 -5.04 -12.49
C PHE A 64 13.62 -4.61 -11.04
N ARG A 65 12.46 -4.02 -10.69
CA ARG A 65 12.20 -3.43 -9.38
C ARG A 65 11.05 -4.11 -8.66
N GLN A 66 11.22 -4.21 -7.36
CA GLN A 66 10.19 -4.63 -6.42
C GLN A 66 9.98 -3.55 -5.37
N VAL A 67 8.82 -3.56 -4.75
CA VAL A 67 8.45 -2.65 -3.65
C VAL A 67 7.91 -3.45 -2.47
N ARG A 68 7.89 -2.78 -1.31
CA ARG A 68 7.28 -3.25 -0.09
C ARG A 68 6.16 -2.28 0.30
N PHE A 69 4.95 -2.78 0.48
CA PHE A 69 3.80 -1.94 0.85
C PHE A 69 3.82 -1.51 2.32
N SER A 70 3.21 -0.37 2.60
CA SER A 70 2.90 0.06 3.96
C SER A 70 1.90 -0.90 4.63
N ARG A 71 1.93 -0.96 5.97
CA ARG A 71 1.05 -1.81 6.78
C ARG A 71 -0.44 -1.49 6.67
N GLY A 72 -0.80 -0.32 6.19
CA GLY A 72 -2.18 0.13 6.06
C GLY A 72 -2.29 1.34 5.15
N ASN A 73 -3.52 1.77 4.89
CA ASN A 73 -3.78 3.02 4.19
C ASN A 73 -3.26 4.20 4.99
N LEU A 74 -2.84 5.25 4.28
CA LEU A 74 -2.41 6.50 4.90
C LEU A 74 -3.59 7.18 5.59
N GLN A 75 -3.35 7.72 6.80
CA GLN A 75 -4.31 8.49 7.58
C GLN A 75 -3.69 9.79 8.07
N TYR A 76 -4.50 10.83 8.21
CA TYR A 76 -4.10 12.14 8.69
C TYR A 76 -5.05 12.69 9.74
N GLN A 77 -4.51 13.35 10.76
CA GLN A 77 -5.26 14.08 11.78
C GLN A 77 -4.89 15.56 11.73
N ALA A 78 -5.85 16.42 11.37
CA ALA A 78 -5.59 17.84 11.13
C ALA A 78 -5.25 18.61 12.41
N SER A 79 -5.90 18.30 13.53
CA SER A 79 -5.70 19.02 14.82
C SER A 79 -4.29 18.88 15.38
N THR A 80 -3.55 17.85 15.01
CA THR A 80 -2.19 17.55 15.48
C THR A 80 -1.16 17.53 14.37
N ASP A 81 -1.57 17.78 13.11
CA ASP A 81 -0.73 17.65 11.91
C ASP A 81 0.03 16.32 11.88
N THR A 82 -0.69 15.22 12.12
CA THR A 82 -0.09 13.91 12.29
C THR A 82 -0.49 12.97 11.16
N TRP A 83 0.50 12.34 10.54
CA TRP A 83 0.34 11.30 9.54
C TRP A 83 0.65 9.93 10.16
N ARG A 84 -0.17 8.92 9.87
CA ARG A 84 0.06 7.53 10.26
C ARG A 84 -0.40 6.56 9.19
N PHE A 85 -0.08 5.28 9.35
CA PHE A 85 -0.79 4.20 8.68
C PHE A 85 -1.96 3.71 9.54
N ALA A 86 -3.02 3.22 8.91
CA ALA A 86 -4.07 2.48 9.60
C ALA A 86 -3.46 1.29 10.38
N GLU A 87 -4.02 0.95 11.52
CA GLU A 87 -3.52 -0.13 12.38
C GLU A 87 -3.67 -1.48 11.69
N HIS A 88 -4.81 -1.71 11.04
CA HIS A 88 -5.08 -2.91 10.27
C HIS A 88 -5.33 -2.57 8.79
N GLN A 89 -4.93 -3.46 7.91
CA GLN A 89 -5.06 -3.25 6.47
C GLN A 89 -6.51 -3.06 5.98
N TYR A 90 -7.47 -3.68 6.67
CA TYR A 90 -8.89 -3.62 6.33
C TYR A 90 -9.63 -2.40 6.90
N GLU A 91 -8.97 -1.59 7.73
CA GLU A 91 -9.59 -0.38 8.30
C GLU A 91 -9.72 0.74 7.29
N CYS A 92 -10.89 1.38 7.30
CA CYS A 92 -11.15 2.66 6.65
C CYS A 92 -11.99 3.55 7.59
N ILE A 93 -11.78 4.87 7.46
CA ILE A 93 -12.45 5.87 8.32
C ILE A 93 -13.93 6.02 7.96
N GLY A 94 -14.30 5.75 6.71
CA GLY A 94 -15.69 5.76 6.26
C GLY A 94 -16.33 7.15 6.33
N ASN A 95 -17.58 7.22 6.79
CA ASN A 95 -18.38 8.45 6.81
C ASN A 95 -17.76 9.62 7.61
N ALA A 96 -16.86 9.34 8.55
CA ALA A 96 -16.21 10.39 9.33
C ALA A 96 -15.29 11.30 8.48
N ASN A 97 -14.88 10.86 7.28
CA ASN A 97 -14.23 11.72 6.27
C ASN A 97 -15.10 12.93 5.84
N ALA A 98 -16.40 12.95 6.11
CA ALA A 98 -17.27 14.10 5.88
C ALA A 98 -17.00 15.28 6.83
N ASN A 99 -16.38 15.03 7.99
CA ASN A 99 -16.15 16.03 9.03
C ASN A 99 -14.83 16.80 8.88
N ILE A 100 -14.17 16.69 7.73
CA ILE A 100 -12.84 17.25 7.52
C ILE A 100 -12.81 18.78 7.66
N SER A 101 -11.82 19.27 8.39
CA SER A 101 -11.48 20.69 8.54
C SER A 101 -10.08 20.82 9.12
N ALA A 102 -9.52 22.05 9.13
CA ALA A 102 -8.21 22.33 9.72
C ALA A 102 -8.12 22.00 11.22
N ALA A 103 -9.24 21.97 11.93
CA ALA A 103 -9.30 21.70 13.38
C ALA A 103 -9.90 20.31 13.70
N TYR A 104 -10.12 19.48 12.67
CA TYR A 104 -10.71 18.16 12.89
C TYR A 104 -9.77 17.26 13.69
N ASN A 105 -10.26 16.71 14.80
CA ASN A 105 -9.49 15.86 15.71
C ASN A 105 -9.63 14.35 15.44
N GLY A 106 -10.47 13.96 14.49
CA GLY A 106 -10.53 12.59 13.99
C GLY A 106 -9.51 12.32 12.87
N TRP A 107 -9.42 11.08 12.47
CA TRP A 107 -8.60 10.67 11.34
C TRP A 107 -9.37 10.81 10.03
N ILE A 108 -8.65 11.10 8.93
CA ILE A 108 -9.14 11.07 7.55
C ILE A 108 -8.23 10.16 6.71
N ASP A 109 -8.77 9.49 5.71
CA ASP A 109 -8.07 8.57 4.80
C ASP A 109 -8.51 8.69 3.34
N LEU A 110 -9.36 9.68 3.02
CA LEU A 110 -9.80 10.01 1.66
C LEU A 110 -9.29 11.41 1.26
N PHE A 111 -8.20 11.44 0.50
CA PHE A 111 -7.44 12.65 0.16
C PHE A 111 -7.70 13.12 -1.26
N GLY A 112 -7.87 14.43 -1.47
CA GLY A 112 -7.75 15.04 -2.80
C GLY A 112 -6.35 14.83 -3.36
N TRP A 113 -6.20 14.72 -4.66
CA TRP A 113 -4.90 14.46 -5.29
C TRP A 113 -3.91 15.60 -5.00
N GLY A 114 -2.70 15.28 -4.53
CA GLY A 114 -1.67 16.26 -4.20
C GLY A 114 -1.82 16.94 -2.84
N THR A 115 -2.77 16.53 -1.99
CA THR A 115 -3.02 17.15 -0.69
C THR A 115 -2.10 16.60 0.41
N SER A 116 -0.80 16.67 0.20
CA SER A 116 0.22 16.24 1.17
C SER A 116 0.57 17.33 2.21
N GLY A 117 0.02 18.54 2.10
CA GLY A 117 0.47 19.69 2.86
C GLY A 117 1.60 20.49 2.20
N TRP A 118 2.21 19.97 1.14
CA TRP A 118 3.23 20.69 0.37
C TRP A 118 2.60 21.84 -0.43
N ASN A 119 3.00 23.08 -0.14
CA ASN A 119 2.27 24.28 -0.54
C ASN A 119 2.79 24.98 -1.80
N SER A 120 3.49 24.31 -2.69
CA SER A 120 3.95 24.95 -3.93
C SER A 120 2.85 24.95 -4.99
N GLY A 121 1.80 25.70 -4.77
CA GLY A 121 0.97 26.21 -5.83
C GLY A 121 -0.45 25.67 -5.99
N ALA A 122 -0.89 24.63 -5.29
CA ALA A 122 -2.29 24.26 -5.30
C ALA A 122 -3.07 25.05 -4.24
N ASN A 123 -4.24 25.59 -4.58
CA ASN A 123 -5.08 26.34 -3.62
C ASN A 123 -5.63 25.43 -2.51
N ALA A 124 -5.81 24.16 -2.80
CA ALA A 124 -6.39 23.17 -1.89
C ALA A 124 -5.41 22.01 -1.57
N TYR A 125 -4.15 22.30 -1.40
CA TYR A 125 -3.10 21.30 -1.12
C TYR A 125 -3.16 20.68 0.29
N GLN A 126 -3.99 21.21 1.16
CA GLN A 126 -4.11 20.70 2.52
C GLN A 126 -4.88 19.36 2.55
N PRO A 127 -4.43 18.40 3.38
CA PRO A 127 -5.09 17.08 3.48
C PRO A 127 -6.57 17.16 3.85
N TRP A 128 -6.94 18.18 4.61
CA TRP A 128 -8.31 18.45 5.05
C TRP A 128 -9.12 19.30 4.06
N SER A 129 -8.61 19.58 2.86
CA SER A 129 -9.35 20.37 1.88
C SER A 129 -10.64 19.69 1.44
N SER A 130 -11.73 20.46 1.41
CA SER A 130 -13.05 20.07 0.95
C SER A 130 -13.49 20.78 -0.34
N SER A 131 -12.58 21.46 -1.04
CA SER A 131 -12.91 22.06 -2.33
C SER A 131 -13.42 21.03 -3.32
N ILE A 132 -14.46 21.41 -4.08
CA ILE A 132 -15.01 20.60 -5.18
C ILE A 132 -14.53 21.07 -6.56
N THR A 133 -13.60 22.03 -6.59
CA THR A 133 -13.04 22.61 -7.81
C THR A 133 -11.73 21.89 -8.16
N ALA A 134 -11.70 21.16 -9.27
CA ALA A 134 -10.56 20.35 -9.66
C ALA A 134 -9.25 21.15 -9.82
N SER A 135 -9.32 22.39 -10.35
CA SER A 135 -8.15 23.26 -10.54
C SER A 135 -7.48 23.69 -9.22
N ASP A 136 -8.19 23.65 -8.09
CA ASP A 136 -7.61 23.95 -6.77
C ASP A 136 -6.55 22.90 -6.36
N TYR A 137 -6.57 21.73 -7.00
CA TYR A 137 -5.67 20.61 -6.75
C TYR A 137 -4.54 20.49 -7.80
N TYR A 138 -4.39 21.50 -8.68
CA TYR A 138 -3.28 21.53 -9.65
C TYR A 138 -2.00 21.99 -8.97
N ILE A 139 -0.96 21.15 -8.99
CA ILE A 139 0.34 21.46 -8.41
C ILE A 139 0.93 22.67 -9.15
N ALA A 140 1.30 23.73 -8.41
CA ALA A 140 1.76 24.99 -8.95
C ALA A 140 0.77 25.64 -9.96
N GLY A 141 -0.52 25.31 -9.87
CA GLY A 141 -1.56 25.85 -10.74
C GLY A 141 -1.59 25.29 -12.16
N ASP A 142 -0.81 24.24 -12.47
CA ASP A 142 -0.73 23.62 -13.79
C ASP A 142 -1.25 22.19 -13.76
N GLU A 143 -2.21 21.88 -14.64
CA GLU A 143 -2.83 20.56 -14.76
C GLU A 143 -1.87 19.46 -15.20
N ASN A 144 -0.76 19.80 -15.84
CA ASN A 144 0.22 18.83 -16.31
C ASN A 144 1.23 18.41 -15.24
N ASN A 145 1.32 19.15 -14.13
CA ASN A 145 2.25 18.81 -13.07
C ASN A 145 1.84 17.53 -12.31
N SER A 146 2.82 16.66 -12.10
CA SER A 146 2.71 15.39 -11.37
C SER A 146 3.78 15.32 -10.27
N PHE A 147 3.81 14.24 -9.48
CA PHE A 147 4.80 14.05 -8.42
C PHE A 147 6.19 13.67 -8.94
N THR A 148 6.68 14.43 -9.93
CA THR A 148 7.98 14.20 -10.58
C THR A 148 8.82 15.46 -10.64
N GLY A 149 10.12 15.31 -10.87
CA GLY A 149 11.05 16.43 -11.02
C GLY A 149 10.98 17.40 -9.85
N SER A 150 10.71 18.68 -10.11
CA SER A 150 10.61 19.74 -9.10
C SER A 150 9.42 19.55 -8.13
N TYR A 151 8.46 18.70 -8.46
CA TYR A 151 7.23 18.48 -7.69
C TYR A 151 7.17 17.13 -6.97
N VAL A 152 8.28 16.39 -6.92
CA VAL A 152 8.36 15.09 -6.23
C VAL A 152 7.92 15.19 -4.76
N ASN A 153 8.15 16.34 -4.12
CA ASN A 153 7.73 16.62 -2.74
C ASN A 153 6.22 16.84 -2.58
N ALA A 154 5.44 16.90 -3.66
CA ALA A 154 3.99 16.90 -3.54
C ALA A 154 3.41 15.50 -3.19
N ASP A 155 4.23 14.44 -3.29
CA ASP A 155 3.87 13.10 -2.85
C ASP A 155 3.77 13.02 -1.33
N TRP A 156 2.70 12.39 -0.85
CA TRP A 156 2.40 12.25 0.59
C TRP A 156 3.54 11.59 1.37
N GLY A 157 4.12 10.52 0.84
CA GLY A 157 5.18 9.77 1.53
C GLY A 157 6.56 10.41 1.40
N VAL A 158 6.78 11.22 0.36
CA VAL A 158 8.04 11.96 0.18
C VAL A 158 8.08 13.18 1.08
N TYR A 159 6.97 13.91 1.20
CA TYR A 159 6.92 15.14 1.99
C TYR A 159 6.81 14.91 3.50
N ASN A 160 6.06 13.88 3.91
CA ASN A 160 5.68 13.73 5.31
C ASN A 160 6.48 12.66 6.06
N ALA A 161 6.74 12.93 7.33
CA ALA A 161 7.12 11.92 8.31
C ALA A 161 5.85 11.20 8.78
N ILE A 162 5.86 9.86 8.67
CA ILE A 162 4.69 9.03 9.00
C ILE A 162 4.98 8.30 10.31
N VAL A 163 4.18 8.55 11.34
CA VAL A 163 4.24 7.83 12.61
C VAL A 163 3.98 6.34 12.34
N GLN A 164 4.76 5.45 12.95
CA GLN A 164 4.78 4.01 12.65
C GLN A 164 5.23 3.67 11.22
N GLY A 165 5.70 4.68 10.46
CA GLY A 165 6.32 4.58 9.15
C GLY A 165 7.80 4.98 9.17
N GLY A 166 8.52 4.76 10.30
CA GLY A 166 9.90 5.19 10.52
C GLY A 166 10.04 6.66 10.88
N ASN A 167 8.95 7.41 11.00
CA ASN A 167 8.88 8.82 11.45
C ASN A 167 9.90 9.76 10.77
N ARG A 168 10.14 9.55 9.48
CA ARG A 168 11.07 10.33 8.66
C ARG A 168 10.47 10.57 7.28
N ALA A 169 10.52 11.81 6.80
CA ALA A 169 10.13 12.18 5.44
C ALA A 169 11.02 11.49 4.40
N GLY A 170 10.46 11.19 3.23
CA GLY A 170 11.17 10.61 2.10
C GLY A 170 11.41 9.11 2.17
N LEU A 171 10.93 8.41 3.21
CA LEU A 171 10.99 6.95 3.29
C LEU A 171 9.98 6.28 2.37
N TRP A 172 8.84 6.90 2.15
CA TRP A 172 7.70 6.35 1.45
C TRP A 172 7.40 7.12 0.18
N ARG A 173 6.69 6.50 -0.75
CA ARG A 173 6.17 7.13 -1.95
C ARG A 173 4.87 6.50 -2.40
N THR A 174 4.14 7.22 -3.22
CA THR A 174 2.99 6.70 -3.96
C THR A 174 3.46 5.94 -5.20
N LEU A 175 2.83 4.82 -5.53
CA LEU A 175 3.08 4.10 -6.79
C LEU A 175 2.62 4.94 -7.99
N THR A 176 3.31 4.80 -9.12
CA THR A 176 2.84 5.31 -10.41
C THR A 176 1.67 4.47 -10.95
N ALA A 177 0.96 4.99 -11.93
CA ALA A 177 -0.10 4.23 -12.59
C ALA A 177 0.45 3.00 -13.34
N GLU A 178 1.63 3.13 -13.90
CA GLU A 178 2.32 2.07 -14.62
C GLU A 178 2.77 0.95 -13.67
N GLU A 179 3.26 1.29 -12.47
CA GLU A 179 3.62 0.32 -11.42
C GLU A 179 2.38 -0.44 -10.90
N TRP A 180 1.26 0.23 -10.67
CA TRP A 180 0.01 -0.43 -10.33
C TRP A 180 -0.49 -1.36 -11.44
N GLN A 181 -0.38 -0.91 -12.69
CA GLN A 181 -0.74 -1.74 -13.84
C GLN A 181 0.14 -2.99 -13.91
N TYR A 182 1.45 -2.85 -13.62
CA TYR A 182 2.38 -3.99 -13.62
C TYR A 182 1.97 -5.01 -12.55
N ILE A 183 1.63 -4.58 -11.35
CA ILE A 183 1.17 -5.45 -10.26
C ILE A 183 -0.06 -6.28 -10.67
N PHE A 184 -1.04 -5.69 -11.35
CA PHE A 184 -2.28 -6.37 -11.68
C PHE A 184 -2.28 -7.10 -13.03
N SER A 185 -1.34 -6.80 -13.95
CA SER A 185 -1.46 -7.24 -15.34
C SER A 185 -0.18 -7.73 -16.00
N HIS A 186 1.02 -7.47 -15.45
CA HIS A 186 2.27 -7.71 -16.18
C HIS A 186 3.29 -8.55 -15.41
N ARG A 187 3.28 -8.56 -14.07
CA ARG A 187 4.17 -9.44 -13.30
C ARG A 187 3.84 -10.90 -13.57
N ASP A 188 4.79 -11.79 -13.37
CA ASP A 188 4.60 -13.22 -13.55
C ASP A 188 3.38 -13.71 -12.75
N ASN A 189 2.47 -14.44 -13.40
CA ASN A 189 1.22 -14.93 -12.84
C ASN A 189 0.29 -13.85 -12.23
N ALA A 190 0.34 -12.61 -12.73
CA ALA A 190 -0.41 -11.48 -12.18
C ALA A 190 -1.89 -11.81 -11.88
N GLU A 191 -2.58 -12.51 -12.79
CA GLU A 191 -4.00 -12.89 -12.65
C GLU A 191 -4.27 -13.87 -11.50
N GLN A 192 -3.24 -14.59 -11.04
CA GLN A 192 -3.32 -15.53 -9.91
C GLN A 192 -2.95 -14.86 -8.58
N LEU A 193 -2.36 -13.68 -8.62
CA LEU A 193 -1.79 -12.99 -7.46
C LEU A 193 -2.69 -11.86 -6.92
N TYR A 194 -3.97 -11.85 -7.25
CA TYR A 194 -4.96 -11.00 -6.59
C TYR A 194 -6.33 -11.67 -6.58
N GLY A 195 -7.19 -11.22 -5.68
CA GLY A 195 -8.57 -11.68 -5.61
C GLY A 195 -9.43 -10.78 -4.72
N PHE A 196 -10.73 -10.81 -4.96
CA PHE A 196 -11.70 -10.09 -4.13
C PHE A 196 -11.98 -10.89 -2.86
N ALA A 197 -12.14 -10.18 -1.75
CA ALA A 197 -12.36 -10.81 -0.46
C ALA A 197 -13.23 -9.97 0.47
N THR A 198 -13.80 -10.65 1.46
CA THR A 198 -14.41 -10.06 2.64
C THR A 198 -13.65 -10.54 3.88
N ILE A 199 -13.24 -9.60 4.73
CA ILE A 199 -12.64 -9.88 6.03
C ILE A 199 -13.69 -9.65 7.12
N ASP A 200 -13.80 -10.62 8.06
CA ASP A 200 -14.71 -10.59 9.21
C ASP A 200 -16.21 -10.45 8.82
N GLY A 201 -16.58 -10.93 7.63
CA GLY A 201 -17.93 -10.74 7.10
C GLY A 201 -18.35 -9.29 6.86
N LYS A 202 -17.40 -8.35 6.94
CA LYS A 202 -17.68 -6.91 7.04
C LYS A 202 -16.88 -6.05 6.05
N TYR A 203 -15.60 -6.30 5.86
CA TYR A 203 -14.71 -5.43 5.10
C TYR A 203 -14.46 -6.00 3.71
N HIS A 204 -15.05 -5.38 2.69
CA HIS A 204 -14.80 -5.74 1.30
C HIS A 204 -13.52 -5.10 0.78
N GLY A 205 -12.79 -5.80 -0.09
CA GLY A 205 -11.58 -5.27 -0.68
C GLY A 205 -10.89 -6.24 -1.65
N VAL A 206 -9.72 -5.84 -2.08
CA VAL A 206 -8.85 -6.65 -2.94
C VAL A 206 -7.65 -7.12 -2.13
N VAL A 207 -7.41 -8.42 -2.14
CA VAL A 207 -6.17 -9.05 -1.69
C VAL A 207 -5.17 -9.00 -2.84
N ILE A 208 -3.94 -8.56 -2.56
CA ILE A 208 -2.78 -8.65 -3.46
C ILE A 208 -1.76 -9.56 -2.79
N LEU A 209 -1.35 -10.60 -3.52
CA LEU A 209 -0.38 -11.57 -3.05
C LEU A 209 1.03 -11.20 -3.54
N PRO A 210 2.09 -11.43 -2.76
CA PRO A 210 3.47 -11.16 -3.17
C PRO A 210 3.94 -12.08 -4.30
N ASP A 211 5.06 -11.76 -4.92
CA ASP A 211 5.61 -12.54 -6.03
C ASP A 211 5.96 -13.98 -5.61
N ASN A 212 6.50 -14.15 -4.41
CA ASN A 212 6.87 -15.46 -3.84
C ASN A 212 5.77 -16.01 -2.93
N TRP A 213 4.52 -15.94 -3.39
CA TRP A 213 3.37 -16.35 -2.60
C TRP A 213 3.38 -17.84 -2.27
N ALA A 214 3.18 -18.15 -0.98
CA ALA A 214 2.87 -19.48 -0.50
C ALA A 214 1.60 -19.43 0.36
N LEU A 215 0.56 -20.13 -0.08
CA LEU A 215 -0.72 -20.17 0.63
C LEU A 215 -0.56 -20.80 2.01
N PRO A 216 -0.97 -20.14 3.10
CA PRO A 216 -0.93 -20.73 4.44
C PRO A 216 -1.80 -21.98 4.54
N GLU A 217 -1.38 -22.95 5.38
CA GLU A 217 -2.13 -24.17 5.60
C GLU A 217 -3.57 -23.89 6.06
N ASN A 218 -4.51 -24.72 5.61
CA ASN A 218 -5.95 -24.64 5.94
C ASN A 218 -6.61 -23.30 5.58
N ILE A 219 -6.06 -22.56 4.63
CA ILE A 219 -6.68 -21.38 4.01
C ILE A 219 -6.93 -21.70 2.54
N CYS A 220 -8.08 -21.27 2.02
CA CYS A 220 -8.40 -21.33 0.60
C CYS A 220 -8.35 -19.90 0.05
N PHE A 221 -7.83 -19.74 -1.16
CA PHE A 221 -7.84 -18.49 -1.89
C PHE A 221 -8.18 -18.74 -3.36
N THR A 222 -9.13 -18.01 -3.86
CA THR A 222 -9.53 -17.99 -5.29
C THR A 222 -9.15 -16.64 -5.88
N SER A 223 -8.29 -16.66 -6.89
CA SER A 223 -7.87 -15.46 -7.61
C SER A 223 -8.95 -14.91 -8.53
N GLY A 224 -8.80 -13.63 -8.94
CA GLY A 224 -9.66 -12.95 -9.90
C GLY A 224 -10.74 -12.08 -9.26
N THR A 225 -11.70 -11.65 -10.09
CA THR A 225 -12.68 -10.60 -9.77
C THR A 225 -14.12 -11.13 -9.56
N GLN A 226 -14.28 -12.33 -9.05
CA GLN A 226 -15.59 -13.03 -9.02
C GLN A 226 -16.55 -12.53 -7.92
N GLY A 227 -16.24 -11.44 -7.24
CA GLY A 227 -17.09 -10.83 -6.22
C GLY A 227 -16.57 -10.99 -4.80
N TRP A 228 -17.17 -10.21 -3.90
CA TRP A 228 -16.70 -10.10 -2.50
C TRP A 228 -16.84 -11.40 -1.68
N THR A 229 -17.78 -12.26 -2.08
CA THR A 229 -18.16 -13.46 -1.30
C THR A 229 -17.30 -14.68 -1.57
N ILE A 230 -16.42 -14.63 -2.57
CA ILE A 230 -15.61 -15.79 -2.97
C ILE A 230 -14.55 -16.12 -1.93
N ASN A 231 -13.81 -15.12 -1.47
CA ASN A 231 -12.83 -15.28 -0.39
C ASN A 231 -13.39 -14.66 0.89
N GLN A 232 -13.71 -15.50 1.86
CA GLN A 232 -14.21 -15.09 3.16
C GLN A 232 -13.17 -15.44 4.22
N PHE A 233 -12.61 -14.44 4.90
CA PHE A 233 -11.61 -14.65 5.93
C PHE A 233 -12.12 -14.16 7.29
N SER A 234 -12.00 -15.00 8.32
CA SER A 234 -12.05 -14.51 9.70
C SER A 234 -10.83 -13.61 9.98
N LEU A 235 -10.84 -12.86 11.09
CA LEU A 235 -9.67 -12.07 11.49
C LEU A 235 -8.43 -12.95 11.70
N GLU A 236 -8.59 -14.15 12.26
CA GLU A 236 -7.50 -15.09 12.44
C GLU A 236 -6.93 -15.60 11.10
N GLN A 237 -7.81 -15.96 10.15
CA GLN A 237 -7.39 -16.38 8.82
C GLN A 237 -6.68 -15.24 8.08
N TRP A 238 -7.21 -14.02 8.20
CA TRP A 238 -6.58 -12.84 7.60
C TRP A 238 -5.19 -12.57 8.21
N ALA A 239 -5.04 -12.64 9.53
CA ALA A 239 -3.74 -12.48 10.18
C ALA A 239 -2.68 -13.44 9.62
N ARG A 240 -3.06 -14.69 9.31
CA ARG A 240 -2.15 -15.67 8.69
C ARG A 240 -1.84 -15.33 7.22
N MET A 241 -2.81 -14.80 6.48
CA MET A 241 -2.58 -14.28 5.13
C MET A 241 -1.61 -13.09 5.14
N GLU A 242 -1.80 -12.17 6.08
CA GLU A 242 -0.96 -10.99 6.30
C GLU A 242 0.46 -11.38 6.71
N GLU A 243 0.62 -12.34 7.63
CA GLU A 243 1.92 -12.90 8.03
C GLU A 243 2.67 -13.51 6.83
N ALA A 244 1.94 -14.15 5.92
CA ALA A 244 2.50 -14.68 4.67
C ALA A 244 2.78 -13.60 3.62
N GLY A 245 2.49 -12.34 3.91
CA GLY A 245 2.81 -11.17 3.09
C GLY A 245 1.68 -10.66 2.21
N ALA A 246 0.44 -11.15 2.36
CA ALA A 246 -0.70 -10.62 1.62
C ALA A 246 -0.99 -9.15 2.00
N ILE A 247 -1.35 -8.35 1.00
CA ILE A 247 -1.81 -6.97 1.17
C ILE A 247 -3.31 -6.91 0.91
N PHE A 248 -4.03 -6.16 1.75
CA PHE A 248 -5.45 -5.86 1.55
C PHE A 248 -5.67 -4.39 1.25
N LEU A 249 -6.40 -4.12 0.19
CA LEU A 249 -6.88 -2.79 -0.19
C LEU A 249 -8.38 -2.74 0.11
N PRO A 250 -8.84 -2.10 1.20
CA PRO A 250 -10.27 -2.00 1.50
C PRO A 250 -11.03 -1.15 0.48
N ALA A 251 -12.29 -1.49 0.24
CA ALA A 251 -13.24 -0.68 -0.53
C ALA A 251 -13.68 0.53 0.31
N ALA A 252 -12.79 1.49 0.51
CA ALA A 252 -12.98 2.62 1.43
C ALA A 252 -13.98 3.68 0.91
N GLY A 253 -14.46 3.54 -0.33
CA GLY A 253 -15.34 4.50 -0.97
C GLY A 253 -14.60 5.72 -1.50
N LEU A 254 -15.35 6.81 -1.65
CA LEU A 254 -14.85 8.09 -2.13
C LEU A 254 -15.49 9.26 -1.39
N ARG A 255 -14.83 10.42 -1.45
CA ARG A 255 -15.32 11.69 -0.93
C ARG A 255 -15.38 12.73 -2.06
N ASN A 256 -16.44 13.55 -2.10
CA ASN A 256 -16.50 14.75 -2.92
C ASN A 256 -16.98 15.92 -2.05
N GLY A 257 -16.13 16.92 -1.84
CA GLY A 257 -16.38 17.92 -0.80
C GLY A 257 -16.51 17.26 0.58
N ASN A 258 -17.66 17.43 1.21
CA ASN A 258 -18.04 16.82 2.49
C ASN A 258 -18.96 15.60 2.33
N PHE A 259 -19.21 15.16 1.11
CA PHE A 259 -20.05 14.00 0.85
C PHE A 259 -19.20 12.74 0.66
N VAL A 260 -19.46 11.71 1.47
CA VAL A 260 -18.80 10.40 1.40
C VAL A 260 -19.80 9.37 0.87
N SER A 261 -19.35 8.50 -0.02
CA SER A 261 -20.20 7.46 -0.62
C SER A 261 -19.38 6.23 -1.00
N LYS A 262 -20.07 5.16 -1.38
CA LYS A 262 -19.47 3.91 -1.86
C LYS A 262 -18.59 3.17 -0.86
N ILE A 263 -18.70 3.46 0.41
CA ILE A 263 -17.98 2.75 1.49
C ILE A 263 -18.39 1.28 1.43
N ASN A 264 -17.40 0.40 1.44
CA ASN A 264 -17.56 -1.04 1.33
C ASN A 264 -18.16 -1.55 0.00
N GLU A 265 -18.25 -0.65 -1.01
CA GLU A 265 -18.74 -0.97 -2.36
C GLU A 265 -17.66 -0.77 -3.42
N GLU A 266 -16.80 0.26 -3.25
CA GLU A 266 -15.79 0.64 -4.23
C GLU A 266 -14.49 1.06 -3.54
N GLY A 267 -13.35 0.62 -4.04
CA GLY A 267 -12.04 1.09 -3.64
C GLY A 267 -11.41 1.93 -4.74
N LEU A 268 -10.92 3.12 -4.38
CA LEU A 268 -10.20 4.01 -5.28
C LEU A 268 -8.91 4.46 -4.60
N TYR A 269 -7.79 4.29 -5.30
CA TYR A 269 -6.46 4.58 -4.77
C TYR A 269 -5.70 5.48 -5.71
N TRP A 270 -5.27 6.64 -5.21
CA TRP A 270 -4.46 7.56 -5.99
C TRP A 270 -3.12 6.96 -6.38
N THR A 271 -2.67 7.34 -7.58
CA THR A 271 -1.30 7.14 -8.05
C THR A 271 -0.54 8.46 -8.04
N SER A 272 0.78 8.41 -8.21
CA SER A 272 1.60 9.62 -8.40
C SER A 272 1.50 10.22 -9.80
N SER A 273 0.79 9.57 -10.71
CA SER A 273 0.69 9.95 -12.13
C SER A 273 -0.55 10.78 -12.41
N THR A 274 -0.48 11.59 -13.48
CA THR A 274 -1.60 12.39 -13.99
C THR A 274 -1.93 12.04 -15.43
N TYR A 275 -3.09 12.48 -15.87
CA TYR A 275 -3.50 12.47 -17.26
C TYR A 275 -4.28 13.76 -17.54
N TYR A 276 -3.64 14.74 -18.16
CA TYR A 276 -4.18 16.09 -18.28
C TYR A 276 -4.62 16.63 -16.91
N ASN A 277 -5.83 17.18 -16.81
CA ASN A 277 -6.44 17.71 -15.60
C ASN A 277 -6.86 16.64 -14.57
N PHE A 278 -6.76 15.33 -14.89
CA PHE A 278 -7.13 14.24 -14.00
C PHE A 278 -5.93 13.69 -13.22
N GLY A 279 -6.19 13.17 -12.02
CA GLY A 279 -5.30 12.24 -11.35
C GLY A 279 -5.55 10.81 -11.84
N LYS A 280 -4.48 10.04 -12.10
CA LYS A 280 -4.63 8.60 -12.35
C LYS A 280 -4.82 7.87 -11.03
N ASN A 281 -5.67 6.85 -11.06
CA ASN A 281 -5.95 6.01 -9.90
C ASN A 281 -6.23 4.58 -10.34
N ILE A 282 -6.14 3.64 -9.40
CA ILE A 282 -6.76 2.34 -9.56
C ILE A 282 -8.16 2.40 -8.96
N SER A 283 -9.10 1.68 -9.55
CA SER A 283 -10.43 1.49 -8.98
C SER A 283 -10.85 0.03 -9.05
N PHE A 284 -11.60 -0.39 -8.06
CA PHE A 284 -12.21 -1.71 -8.05
C PHE A 284 -13.57 -1.66 -7.35
N ARG A 285 -14.47 -2.48 -7.82
CA ARG A 285 -15.79 -2.75 -7.25
C ARG A 285 -16.15 -4.19 -7.56
N GLU A 286 -17.22 -4.67 -6.98
CA GLU A 286 -17.64 -6.05 -7.24
C GLU A 286 -17.57 -6.42 -8.73
N ASN A 287 -16.87 -7.49 -9.05
CA ASN A 287 -16.63 -8.05 -10.39
C ASN A 287 -15.78 -7.18 -11.34
N MET A 288 -15.13 -6.14 -10.87
CA MET A 288 -14.31 -5.28 -11.72
C MET A 288 -13.08 -4.72 -11.00
N ILE A 289 -11.93 -4.76 -11.66
CA ILE A 289 -10.75 -3.97 -11.31
C ILE A 289 -10.29 -3.18 -12.53
N ASN A 290 -9.95 -1.91 -12.34
CA ASN A 290 -9.41 -1.04 -13.38
C ASN A 290 -8.13 -0.35 -12.87
N PRO A 291 -6.93 -0.84 -13.24
CA PRO A 291 -5.67 -0.23 -12.83
C PRO A 291 -5.29 1.02 -13.64
N ARG A 292 -6.12 1.44 -14.58
CA ARG A 292 -5.89 2.59 -15.48
C ARG A 292 -6.97 3.66 -15.38
N ASN A 293 -7.62 3.75 -14.25
CA ASN A 293 -8.71 4.71 -14.07
C ASN A 293 -8.15 6.15 -13.93
N VAL A 294 -8.99 7.13 -14.26
CA VAL A 294 -8.71 8.56 -14.10
C VAL A 294 -9.90 9.24 -13.43
N HIS A 295 -9.63 10.24 -12.58
CA HIS A 295 -10.68 11.00 -11.91
C HIS A 295 -10.26 12.44 -11.66
N GLU A 296 -11.23 13.34 -11.52
CA GLU A 296 -10.98 14.72 -11.12
C GLU A 296 -10.25 14.77 -9.77
N ARG A 297 -9.25 15.66 -9.65
CA ARG A 297 -8.32 15.70 -8.52
C ARG A 297 -8.95 16.14 -7.20
N ASN A 298 -10.12 16.78 -7.24
CA ASN A 298 -10.89 17.19 -6.05
C ASN A 298 -11.55 16.03 -5.30
N TYR A 299 -11.73 14.88 -5.96
CA TYR A 299 -12.26 13.71 -5.25
C TYR A 299 -11.25 13.22 -4.21
N GLY A 300 -11.77 12.78 -3.06
CA GLY A 300 -10.97 12.14 -2.02
C GLY A 300 -10.93 10.64 -2.21
N PHE A 301 -9.73 10.09 -2.37
CA PHE A 301 -9.46 8.66 -2.49
C PHE A 301 -8.41 8.20 -1.50
N SER A 302 -8.35 6.91 -1.27
CA SER A 302 -7.32 6.30 -0.43
C SER A 302 -5.91 6.47 -1.03
N VAL A 303 -4.92 6.43 -0.15
CA VAL A 303 -3.50 6.41 -0.50
C VAL A 303 -2.85 5.20 0.16
N ARG A 304 -2.23 4.33 -0.65
CA ARG A 304 -1.42 3.21 -0.17
C ARG A 304 0.01 3.45 -0.62
N LEU A 305 0.91 3.58 0.34
CA LEU A 305 2.30 3.89 0.07
C LEU A 305 3.16 2.63 -0.04
N VAL A 306 4.31 2.79 -0.68
CA VAL A 306 5.38 1.80 -0.70
C VAL A 306 6.67 2.40 -0.19
N LEU A 307 7.54 1.56 0.37
CA LEU A 307 8.89 1.96 0.78
C LEU A 307 9.67 2.41 -0.47
N ARG A 308 10.39 3.52 -0.33
CA ARG A 308 11.13 4.14 -1.44
C ARG A 308 12.46 3.44 -1.70
#